data_3d7e6de50ee4ceef7bfa18b05ef0053f
#
_entry.id   3d7e6de50ee4ceef7bfa18b05ef0053f
#
_cell.length_a   1.000
_cell.length_b   1.000
_cell.length_c   1.000
_cell.angle_alpha   90.00
_cell.angle_beta   90.00
_cell.angle_gamma   90.00
#
_symmetry.space_group_name_H-M   'P 1'
#
loop_
_entity.id
_entity.type
_entity.pdbx_description
1 polymer ?
#
loop_
_entity_poly.entity_id
_entity_poly.type
_entity_poly.pdbx_seq_one_letter_code
_entity_poly.pdbx_strand_id
1 'polypeptide(L)'
;KEEETRLEQLRIEEEKRRIHQEEKDKKRRIRNKRLKALFFNKKNIQLEFSTSDYVGSNIKIVENVFMEAGFNNVKSIPIKDIYVDSHKNVGEVEQIVINGQSLLSNGTMVPFDAEIILTFHVKKEFVFPYSGRQMVKRNFEDLVNELLKIGFTEIFTLPLKDLSTGWMKKEYAVQNVVIEGVDAIKKGMILDYDRKITIQYHSFK
;
A
#
# COMPACT_ATOMS: atom_id res chain seq x y z
N LYS A 1 -28.22 -12.57 23.55
CA LYS A 1 -27.66 -12.33 22.19
C LYS A 1 -27.73 -10.86 21.79
N GLU A 2 -28.91 -10.21 21.83
CA GLU A 2 -29.03 -8.77 21.45
C GLU A 2 -28.26 -7.85 22.39
N GLU A 3 -28.27 -8.14 23.69
CA GLU A 3 -27.56 -7.37 24.70
C GLU A 3 -26.02 -7.52 24.61
N GLU A 4 -25.53 -8.71 24.28
CA GLU A 4 -24.12 -8.99 24.00
C GLU A 4 -23.63 -8.23 22.76
N THR A 5 -24.45 -8.23 21.70
CA THR A 5 -24.13 -7.49 20.46
C THR A 5 -24.07 -5.98 20.71
N ARG A 6 -24.96 -5.46 21.55
CA ARG A 6 -25.00 -4.04 21.93
C ARG A 6 -23.79 -3.62 22.77
N LEU A 7 -23.37 -4.48 23.71
CA LEU A 7 -22.16 -4.26 24.53
C LEU A 7 -20.89 -4.28 23.68
N GLU A 8 -20.81 -5.19 22.72
CA GLU A 8 -19.68 -5.26 21.80
C GLU A 8 -19.60 -4.03 20.88
N GLN A 9 -20.73 -3.55 20.38
CA GLN A 9 -20.79 -2.31 19.60
C GLN A 9 -20.33 -1.09 20.42
N LEU A 10 -20.72 -1.00 21.67
CA LEU A 10 -20.27 0.08 22.56
C LEU A 10 -18.76 0.04 22.82
N ARG A 11 -18.19 -1.15 23.01
CA ARG A 11 -16.72 -1.32 23.16
C ARG A 11 -15.96 -0.87 21.91
N ILE A 12 -16.44 -1.27 20.71
CA ILE A 12 -15.82 -0.88 19.44
C ILE A 12 -15.91 0.64 19.25
N GLU A 13 -17.02 1.26 19.63
CA GLU A 13 -17.17 2.72 19.50
C GLU A 13 -16.27 3.47 20.48
N GLU A 14 -16.13 2.97 21.70
CA GLU A 14 -15.25 3.53 22.72
C GLU A 14 -13.77 3.43 22.32
N GLU A 15 -13.36 2.28 21.78
CA GLU A 15 -12.00 2.09 21.25
C GLU A 15 -11.71 3.02 20.08
N LYS A 16 -12.66 3.19 19.14
CA LYS A 16 -12.54 4.18 18.04
C LYS A 16 -12.40 5.60 18.55
N ARG A 17 -13.14 5.99 19.59
CA ARG A 17 -13.02 7.31 20.23
C ARG A 17 -11.64 7.49 20.89
N ARG A 18 -11.13 6.45 21.56
CA ARG A 18 -9.80 6.47 22.18
C ARG A 18 -8.70 6.65 21.14
N ILE A 19 -8.71 5.86 20.06
CA ILE A 19 -7.75 5.97 18.95
C ILE A 19 -7.81 7.36 18.33
N HIS A 20 -9.00 7.89 18.06
CA HIS A 20 -9.17 9.23 17.50
C HIS A 20 -8.62 10.33 18.43
N GLN A 21 -8.82 10.20 19.73
CA GLN A 21 -8.30 11.14 20.72
C GLN A 21 -6.77 11.08 20.80
N GLU A 22 -6.19 9.89 20.81
CA GLU A 22 -4.73 9.69 20.80
C GLU A 22 -4.08 10.31 19.55
N GLU A 23 -4.69 10.12 18.36
CA GLU A 23 -4.22 10.76 17.12
C GLU A 23 -4.29 12.29 17.21
N LYS A 24 -5.36 12.83 17.79
CA LYS A 24 -5.55 14.27 17.97
C LYS A 24 -4.51 14.87 18.91
N ASP A 25 -4.24 14.19 20.00
CA ASP A 25 -3.22 14.60 20.97
C ASP A 25 -1.81 14.49 20.38
N LYS A 26 -1.54 13.45 19.60
CA LYS A 26 -0.28 13.30 18.84
C LYS A 26 -0.08 14.45 17.85
N LYS A 27 -1.08 14.78 17.06
CA LYS A 27 -1.06 15.94 16.14
C LYS A 27 -0.83 17.26 16.88
N ARG A 28 -1.45 17.43 18.05
CA ARG A 28 -1.27 18.61 18.90
C ARG A 28 0.15 18.73 19.46
N ARG A 29 0.75 17.61 19.92
CA ARG A 29 2.14 17.57 20.41
C ARG A 29 3.12 17.94 19.29
N ILE A 30 2.96 17.37 18.08
CA ILE A 30 3.80 17.69 16.91
C ILE A 30 3.69 19.18 16.56
N ARG A 31 2.45 19.73 16.51
CA ARG A 31 2.24 21.14 16.24
C ARG A 31 2.91 22.05 17.30
N ASN A 32 2.80 21.70 18.57
CA ASN A 32 3.40 22.48 19.66
C ASN A 32 4.94 22.43 19.64
N LYS A 33 5.54 21.27 19.30
CA LYS A 33 6.99 21.17 19.10
C LYS A 33 7.46 22.04 17.93
N ARG A 34 6.71 22.05 16.79
CA ARG A 34 7.00 22.92 15.63
C ARG A 34 6.92 24.40 16.00
N LEU A 35 5.87 24.81 16.69
CA LEU A 35 5.73 26.18 17.17
C LEU A 35 6.86 26.57 18.10
N LYS A 36 7.24 25.72 19.06
CA LYS A 36 8.40 25.97 19.93
C LYS A 36 9.70 26.11 19.15
N ALA A 37 9.96 25.26 18.14
CA ALA A 37 11.15 25.36 17.29
C ALA A 37 11.19 26.66 16.50
N LEU A 38 10.06 27.16 16.00
CA LEU A 38 9.94 28.45 15.31
C LEU A 38 10.18 29.66 16.25
N PHE A 39 9.63 29.61 17.47
CA PHE A 39 9.74 30.72 18.42
C PHE A 39 11.07 30.80 19.17
N PHE A 40 11.78 29.65 19.34
CA PHE A 40 13.05 29.62 20.09
C PHE A 40 14.29 29.73 19.21
N ASN A 41 14.16 30.06 17.92
CA ASN A 41 15.29 30.30 17.00
C ASN A 41 16.32 29.14 16.97
N LYS A 42 15.86 27.90 17.22
CA LYS A 42 16.71 26.72 17.09
C LYS A 42 16.96 26.47 15.61
N LYS A 43 18.10 26.98 15.11
CA LYS A 43 18.53 26.73 13.72
C LYS A 43 18.84 25.24 13.47
N ASN A 44 19.17 24.48 14.51
CA ASN A 44 19.57 23.08 14.40
C ASN A 44 18.86 22.21 15.43
N ILE A 45 18.60 20.97 15.04
CA ILE A 45 18.08 19.88 15.87
C ILE A 45 19.22 18.87 16.06
N GLN A 46 19.46 18.41 17.26
CA GLN A 46 20.36 17.31 17.52
C GLN A 46 19.62 15.99 17.30
N LEU A 47 20.18 15.11 16.46
CA LEU A 47 19.66 13.76 16.28
C LEU A 47 19.89 12.95 17.57
N GLU A 48 18.83 12.34 18.09
CA GLU A 48 18.89 11.43 19.25
C GLU A 48 19.12 9.97 18.84
N PHE A 49 19.42 9.72 17.55
CA PHE A 49 19.58 8.42 16.93
C PHE A 49 20.55 8.49 15.74
N SER A 50 21.01 7.34 15.27
CA SER A 50 21.71 7.21 14.00
C SER A 50 20.72 6.90 12.88
N THR A 51 20.94 7.39 11.66
CA THR A 51 20.05 7.09 10.51
C THR A 51 20.00 5.58 10.21
N SER A 52 21.11 4.88 10.45
CA SER A 52 21.19 3.42 10.29
C SER A 52 20.23 2.63 11.20
N ASP A 53 19.85 3.18 12.36
CA ASP A 53 19.02 2.48 13.33
C ASP A 53 17.56 2.30 12.82
N TYR A 54 17.20 3.05 11.80
CA TYR A 54 15.86 3.04 11.22
C TYR A 54 15.77 2.46 9.79
N VAL A 55 16.90 2.10 9.19
CA VAL A 55 16.92 1.29 7.96
C VAL A 55 16.33 -0.09 8.28
N GLY A 56 15.44 -0.61 7.45
CA GLY A 56 14.67 -1.83 7.71
C GLY A 56 13.40 -1.62 8.55
N SER A 57 13.19 -0.42 9.14
CA SER A 57 11.99 -0.10 9.92
C SER A 57 10.82 0.31 9.03
N ASN A 58 9.59 0.26 9.59
CA ASN A 58 8.40 0.70 8.85
C ASN A 58 8.39 2.22 8.63
N ILE A 59 8.12 2.66 7.41
CA ILE A 59 8.10 4.07 6.99
C ILE A 59 7.27 4.97 7.91
N LYS A 60 6.10 4.52 8.37
CA LYS A 60 5.25 5.29 9.27
C LYS A 60 5.89 5.57 10.63
N ILE A 61 6.69 4.62 11.12
CA ILE A 61 7.45 4.79 12.36
C ILE A 61 8.53 5.84 12.14
N VAL A 62 9.28 5.72 11.06
CA VAL A 62 10.40 6.62 10.74
C VAL A 62 9.91 8.06 10.50
N GLU A 63 8.84 8.24 9.72
CA GLU A 63 8.21 9.55 9.53
C GLU A 63 7.81 10.20 10.87
N ASN A 64 7.21 9.42 11.77
CA ASN A 64 6.84 9.92 13.09
C ASN A 64 8.05 10.34 13.92
N VAL A 65 9.13 9.56 13.92
CA VAL A 65 10.36 9.88 14.63
C VAL A 65 10.92 11.24 14.19
N PHE A 66 11.05 11.46 12.88
CA PHE A 66 11.53 12.75 12.36
C PHE A 66 10.57 13.90 12.66
N MET A 67 9.26 13.69 12.53
CA MET A 67 8.27 14.70 12.86
C MET A 67 8.26 15.04 14.37
N GLU A 68 8.42 14.04 15.24
CA GLU A 68 8.50 14.24 16.69
C GLU A 68 9.82 14.94 17.11
N ALA A 69 10.91 14.67 16.41
CA ALA A 69 12.16 15.39 16.57
C ALA A 69 12.04 16.89 16.19
N GLY A 70 11.03 17.27 15.41
CA GLY A 70 10.75 18.66 15.04
C GLY A 70 11.09 19.03 13.59
N PHE A 71 11.50 18.07 12.78
CA PHE A 71 11.71 18.29 11.34
C PHE A 71 10.37 18.52 10.63
N ASN A 72 10.36 19.39 9.63
CA ASN A 72 9.15 19.78 8.91
C ASN A 72 9.21 19.49 7.40
N ASN A 73 10.37 19.09 6.89
CA ASN A 73 10.59 18.83 5.47
C ASN A 73 10.97 17.35 5.26
N VAL A 74 10.03 16.46 5.57
CA VAL A 74 10.17 15.01 5.39
C VAL A 74 9.40 14.59 4.14
N LYS A 75 10.09 13.95 3.20
CA LYS A 75 9.57 13.42 1.94
C LYS A 75 9.75 11.91 1.90
N SER A 76 8.71 11.18 1.55
CA SER A 76 8.74 9.73 1.42
C SER A 76 8.59 9.34 -0.05
N ILE A 77 9.55 8.57 -0.56
CA ILE A 77 9.63 8.14 -1.97
C ILE A 77 9.49 6.62 -2.04
N PRO A 78 8.41 6.09 -2.65
CA PRO A 78 8.22 4.66 -2.78
C PRO A 78 9.11 4.05 -3.87
N ILE A 79 9.69 2.87 -3.58
CA ILE A 79 10.39 2.00 -4.53
C ILE A 79 9.45 0.83 -4.83
N LYS A 80 8.96 0.73 -6.08
CA LYS A 80 8.02 -0.31 -6.52
C LYS A 80 8.75 -1.59 -6.92
N ASP A 81 9.34 -2.29 -5.97
CA ASP A 81 10.24 -3.43 -6.22
C ASP A 81 9.84 -4.73 -5.50
N ILE A 82 8.85 -4.70 -4.61
CA ILE A 82 8.36 -5.93 -3.98
C ILE A 82 7.56 -6.74 -5.00
N TYR A 83 8.04 -7.94 -5.27
CA TYR A 83 7.46 -8.92 -6.17
C TYR A 83 7.57 -10.32 -5.53
N VAL A 84 7.17 -11.37 -6.24
CA VAL A 84 7.29 -12.76 -5.78
C VAL A 84 8.73 -13.02 -5.32
N ASP A 85 8.88 -13.69 -4.17
CA ASP A 85 10.17 -14.03 -3.55
C ASP A 85 11.03 -12.84 -3.08
N SER A 86 10.45 -11.64 -2.98
CA SER A 86 11.14 -10.51 -2.35
C SER A 86 11.36 -10.77 -0.86
N HIS A 87 12.59 -10.57 -0.38
CA HIS A 87 12.91 -10.62 1.05
C HIS A 87 12.59 -9.31 1.79
N LYS A 88 12.08 -8.30 1.07
CA LYS A 88 11.74 -6.98 1.61
C LYS A 88 10.27 -6.91 1.98
N ASN A 89 9.95 -6.12 3.00
CA ASN A 89 8.58 -5.93 3.48
C ASN A 89 7.95 -4.65 2.93
N VAL A 90 6.65 -4.66 2.74
CA VAL A 90 5.90 -3.45 2.35
C VAL A 90 6.02 -2.39 3.44
N GLY A 91 6.48 -1.19 3.04
CA GLY A 91 6.71 -0.09 3.94
C GLY A 91 8.06 -0.12 4.65
N GLU A 92 8.95 -1.05 4.35
CA GLU A 92 10.30 -1.11 4.88
C GLU A 92 11.17 0.00 4.29
N VAL A 93 11.86 0.74 5.14
CA VAL A 93 12.76 1.84 4.73
C VAL A 93 14.09 1.27 4.22
N GLU A 94 14.41 1.60 2.98
CA GLU A 94 15.69 1.24 2.35
C GLU A 94 16.80 2.23 2.72
N GLN A 95 16.48 3.52 2.70
CA GLN A 95 17.49 4.56 2.90
C GLN A 95 16.88 5.83 3.52
N ILE A 96 17.67 6.48 4.34
CA ILE A 96 17.38 7.79 4.91
C ILE A 96 18.48 8.76 4.47
N VAL A 97 18.09 9.86 3.80
CA VAL A 97 19.00 10.90 3.35
C VAL A 97 18.58 12.22 3.98
N ILE A 98 19.52 12.92 4.62
CA ILE A 98 19.32 14.23 5.25
C ILE A 98 20.27 15.22 4.60
N ASN A 99 19.75 16.21 3.86
CA ASN A 99 20.55 17.18 3.11
C ASN A 99 21.64 16.51 2.25
N GLY A 100 21.31 15.40 1.57
CA GLY A 100 22.21 14.65 0.71
C GLY A 100 23.17 13.68 1.43
N GLN A 101 23.12 13.57 2.76
CA GLN A 101 23.96 12.65 3.55
C GLN A 101 23.11 11.46 4.06
N SER A 102 23.57 10.25 3.83
CA SER A 102 22.84 9.02 4.20
C SER A 102 23.28 8.40 5.54
N LEU A 103 24.47 8.73 6.02
CA LEU A 103 25.04 8.14 7.24
C LEU A 103 25.28 9.25 8.27
N LEU A 104 24.29 9.51 9.11
CA LEU A 104 24.41 10.46 10.22
C LEU A 104 24.29 9.70 11.55
N SER A 105 25.23 10.01 12.45
CA SER A 105 25.30 9.41 13.78
C SER A 105 24.45 10.16 14.78
N ASN A 106 24.10 9.49 15.87
CA ASN A 106 23.54 10.11 17.06
C ASN A 106 24.41 11.31 17.52
N GLY A 107 23.78 12.38 17.93
CA GLY A 107 24.45 13.62 18.33
C GLY A 107 24.70 14.63 17.20
N THR A 108 24.51 14.23 15.93
CA THR A 108 24.70 15.13 14.79
C THR A 108 23.72 16.32 14.83
N MET A 109 24.21 17.52 14.64
CA MET A 109 23.40 18.73 14.56
C MET A 109 22.90 18.94 13.13
N VAL A 110 21.60 18.97 12.93
CA VAL A 110 20.93 19.09 11.62
C VAL A 110 20.01 20.31 11.62
N PRO A 111 20.00 21.15 10.57
CA PRO A 111 19.03 22.24 10.45
C PRO A 111 17.59 21.72 10.58
N PHE A 112 16.72 22.44 11.28
CA PHE A 112 15.32 22.04 11.49
C PHE A 112 14.50 21.94 10.20
N ASP A 113 14.91 22.68 9.17
CA ASP A 113 14.32 22.73 7.82
C ASP A 113 15.09 21.84 6.82
N ALA A 114 16.02 21.01 7.28
CA ALA A 114 16.74 20.06 6.46
C ALA A 114 15.79 19.20 5.64
N GLU A 115 16.12 18.98 4.38
CA GLU A 115 15.39 18.04 3.54
C GLU A 115 15.73 16.62 3.98
N ILE A 116 14.68 15.88 4.38
CA ILE A 116 14.78 14.47 4.75
C ILE A 116 14.05 13.66 3.68
N ILE A 117 14.77 12.77 3.02
CA ILE A 117 14.24 11.86 2.02
C ILE A 117 14.29 10.45 2.61
N LEU A 118 13.11 9.82 2.69
CA LEU A 118 12.94 8.44 3.11
C LEU A 118 12.56 7.61 1.88
N THR A 119 13.38 6.65 1.47
CA THR A 119 13.01 5.70 0.43
C THR A 119 12.53 4.40 1.06
N PHE A 120 11.43 3.84 0.57
CA PHE A 120 10.81 2.66 1.16
C PHE A 120 10.18 1.77 0.10
N HIS A 121 10.09 0.46 0.41
CA HIS A 121 9.61 -0.54 -0.51
C HIS A 121 8.08 -0.62 -0.54
N VAL A 122 7.52 -0.74 -1.76
CA VAL A 122 6.10 -1.01 -2.00
C VAL A 122 5.94 -2.10 -3.05
N LYS A 123 4.75 -2.69 -3.13
CA LYS A 123 4.42 -3.70 -4.13
C LYS A 123 4.66 -3.18 -5.55
N LYS A 124 5.18 -4.06 -6.40
CA LYS A 124 5.30 -3.81 -7.83
C LYS A 124 3.91 -3.75 -8.45
N GLU A 125 3.72 -2.79 -9.32
CA GLU A 125 2.46 -2.55 -10.00
C GLU A 125 2.62 -2.82 -11.50
N PHE A 126 1.52 -3.28 -12.13
CA PHE A 126 1.44 -3.48 -13.57
C PHE A 126 0.25 -2.74 -14.16
N VAL A 127 0.37 -2.35 -15.43
CA VAL A 127 -0.72 -1.76 -16.20
C VAL A 127 -1.63 -2.87 -16.71
N PHE A 128 -2.91 -2.86 -16.29
CA PHE A 128 -3.89 -3.84 -16.74
C PHE A 128 -4.29 -3.55 -18.20
N PRO A 129 -4.12 -4.51 -19.13
CA PRO A 129 -4.17 -4.21 -20.57
C PRO A 129 -5.57 -4.15 -21.16
N TYR A 130 -6.59 -4.63 -20.44
CA TYR A 130 -7.93 -4.83 -20.97
C TYR A 130 -9.01 -4.05 -20.20
N SER A 131 -10.08 -3.70 -20.90
CA SER A 131 -11.36 -3.36 -20.28
C SER A 131 -12.19 -4.62 -20.05
N GLY A 132 -13.18 -4.58 -19.18
CA GLY A 132 -14.07 -5.71 -18.93
C GLY A 132 -14.71 -6.28 -20.23
N ARG A 133 -15.14 -5.38 -21.14
CA ARG A 133 -15.74 -5.80 -22.42
C ARG A 133 -14.77 -6.51 -23.37
N GLN A 134 -13.49 -6.17 -23.34
CA GLN A 134 -12.48 -6.79 -24.22
C GLN A 134 -12.12 -8.21 -23.79
N MET A 135 -12.39 -8.60 -22.55
CA MET A 135 -12.10 -9.93 -22.03
C MET A 135 -13.24 -10.93 -22.28
N VAL A 136 -14.47 -10.46 -22.31
CA VAL A 136 -15.65 -11.32 -22.55
C VAL A 136 -15.56 -12.00 -23.92
N LYS A 137 -15.95 -13.28 -23.98
CA LYS A 137 -15.92 -14.19 -25.15
C LYS A 137 -14.52 -14.63 -25.60
N ARG A 138 -13.44 -14.17 -24.97
CA ARG A 138 -12.09 -14.72 -25.20
C ARG A 138 -11.97 -16.11 -24.62
N ASN A 139 -11.00 -16.89 -25.08
CA ASN A 139 -10.61 -18.13 -24.38
C ASN A 139 -9.99 -17.78 -23.04
N PHE A 140 -10.42 -18.45 -21.96
CA PHE A 140 -9.94 -18.13 -20.62
C PHE A 140 -8.47 -18.50 -20.43
N GLU A 141 -7.98 -19.59 -21.03
CA GLU A 141 -6.59 -20.04 -20.93
C GLU A 141 -5.64 -19.02 -21.57
N ASP A 142 -6.00 -18.50 -22.76
CA ASP A 142 -5.23 -17.45 -23.40
C ASP A 142 -5.16 -16.19 -22.53
N LEU A 143 -6.28 -15.80 -21.93
CA LEU A 143 -6.35 -14.63 -21.05
C LEU A 143 -5.50 -14.84 -19.80
N VAL A 144 -5.57 -16.02 -19.16
CA VAL A 144 -4.73 -16.37 -18.00
C VAL A 144 -3.25 -16.27 -18.37
N ASN A 145 -2.85 -16.91 -19.49
CA ASN A 145 -1.46 -16.91 -19.93
C ASN A 145 -0.93 -15.50 -20.24
N GLU A 146 -1.75 -14.63 -20.82
CA GLU A 146 -1.37 -13.24 -21.07
C GLU A 146 -1.20 -12.45 -19.77
N LEU A 147 -2.11 -12.61 -18.81
CA LEU A 147 -2.01 -11.92 -17.51
C LEU A 147 -0.81 -12.40 -16.69
N LEU A 148 -0.51 -13.71 -16.71
CA LEU A 148 0.69 -14.28 -16.11
C LEU A 148 1.98 -13.73 -16.75
N LYS A 149 2.02 -13.61 -18.08
CA LYS A 149 3.17 -13.03 -18.82
C LYS A 149 3.41 -11.54 -18.47
N ILE A 150 2.36 -10.79 -18.12
CA ILE A 150 2.48 -9.40 -17.66
C ILE A 150 3.08 -9.35 -16.26
N GLY A 151 2.82 -10.39 -15.44
CA GLY A 151 3.36 -10.51 -14.08
C GLY A 151 2.31 -10.56 -12.97
N PHE A 152 1.02 -10.67 -13.30
CA PHE A 152 -0.01 -10.94 -12.28
C PHE A 152 0.10 -12.38 -11.79
N THR A 153 -0.02 -12.60 -10.46
CA THR A 153 0.21 -13.91 -9.84
C THR A 153 -1.06 -14.53 -9.23
N GLU A 154 -2.00 -13.72 -8.79
CA GLU A 154 -3.22 -14.18 -8.12
C GLU A 154 -4.40 -14.27 -9.11
N ILE A 155 -4.32 -15.25 -10.04
CA ILE A 155 -5.34 -15.47 -11.07
C ILE A 155 -6.09 -16.77 -10.76
N PHE A 156 -7.40 -16.65 -10.56
CA PHE A 156 -8.31 -17.75 -10.28
C PHE A 156 -9.27 -17.95 -11.43
N THR A 157 -9.61 -19.21 -11.73
CA THR A 157 -10.57 -19.56 -12.77
C THR A 157 -11.77 -20.25 -12.16
N LEU A 158 -12.98 -19.90 -12.60
CA LEU A 158 -14.24 -20.43 -12.11
C LEU A 158 -15.12 -20.93 -13.27
N PRO A 159 -15.25 -22.27 -13.45
CA PRO A 159 -16.16 -22.83 -14.44
C PRO A 159 -17.63 -22.66 -14.03
N LEU A 160 -18.48 -22.18 -14.91
CA LEU A 160 -19.89 -21.91 -14.60
C LEU A 160 -20.78 -23.15 -14.76
N LYS A 161 -20.31 -24.21 -15.45
CA LYS A 161 -21.06 -25.46 -15.74
C LYS A 161 -22.46 -25.20 -16.32
N ASP A 162 -22.57 -24.21 -17.21
CA ASP A 162 -23.83 -23.70 -17.75
C ASP A 162 -24.10 -24.13 -19.20
N LEU A 163 -23.24 -24.94 -19.79
CA LEU A 163 -23.42 -25.47 -21.12
C LEU A 163 -24.13 -26.82 -21.10
N SER A 164 -25.24 -26.93 -21.84
CA SER A 164 -25.91 -28.19 -22.17
C SER A 164 -25.68 -28.58 -23.63
N THR A 165 -25.64 -27.60 -24.52
CA THR A 165 -25.31 -27.74 -25.94
C THR A 165 -24.41 -26.56 -26.33
N GLY A 166 -23.27 -26.79 -26.92
CA GLY A 166 -22.30 -25.73 -27.29
C GLY A 166 -22.75 -24.75 -28.41
N TRP A 167 -24.06 -24.64 -28.70
CA TRP A 167 -24.55 -23.91 -29.86
C TRP A 167 -24.61 -22.39 -29.68
N MET A 168 -24.99 -21.90 -28.51
CA MET A 168 -25.14 -20.45 -28.25
C MET A 168 -23.92 -19.83 -27.53
N LYS A 169 -23.20 -20.63 -26.77
CA LYS A 169 -22.01 -20.18 -26.01
C LYS A 169 -20.88 -21.16 -26.27
N LYS A 170 -19.68 -20.62 -26.49
CA LYS A 170 -18.50 -21.47 -26.68
C LYS A 170 -17.95 -21.93 -25.35
N GLU A 171 -17.57 -23.20 -25.27
CA GLU A 171 -16.79 -23.72 -24.16
C GLU A 171 -15.49 -22.93 -24.00
N TYR A 172 -15.05 -22.74 -22.76
CA TYR A 172 -13.88 -21.95 -22.38
C TYR A 172 -13.97 -20.44 -22.65
N ALA A 173 -15.12 -19.96 -23.17
CA ALA A 173 -15.29 -18.53 -23.38
C ALA A 173 -15.51 -17.80 -22.05
N VAL A 174 -14.76 -16.72 -21.84
CA VAL A 174 -14.91 -15.86 -20.67
C VAL A 174 -16.30 -15.22 -20.64
N GLN A 175 -17.03 -15.43 -19.55
CA GLN A 175 -18.31 -14.78 -19.27
C GLN A 175 -18.11 -13.44 -18.52
N ASN A 176 -17.23 -13.45 -17.52
CA ASN A 176 -16.97 -12.29 -16.69
C ASN A 176 -15.57 -12.34 -16.07
N VAL A 177 -15.05 -11.19 -15.73
CA VAL A 177 -13.81 -11.05 -14.94
C VAL A 177 -14.09 -10.13 -13.78
N VAL A 178 -13.70 -10.55 -12.59
CA VAL A 178 -13.82 -9.78 -11.36
C VAL A 178 -12.41 -9.52 -10.82
N ILE A 179 -12.11 -8.29 -10.51
CA ILE A 179 -10.86 -7.88 -9.85
C ILE A 179 -11.22 -7.35 -8.46
N GLU A 180 -10.57 -7.88 -7.44
CA GLU A 180 -10.84 -7.50 -6.06
C GLU A 180 -10.66 -5.99 -5.84
N GLY A 181 -11.69 -5.35 -5.24
CA GLY A 181 -11.70 -3.91 -4.96
C GLY A 181 -11.86 -3.02 -6.20
N VAL A 182 -12.31 -3.59 -7.34
CA VAL A 182 -12.52 -2.83 -8.58
C VAL A 182 -13.96 -2.99 -9.06
N ASP A 183 -14.75 -1.91 -9.03
CA ASP A 183 -16.15 -1.93 -9.49
C ASP A 183 -16.27 -1.97 -11.01
N ALA A 184 -15.36 -1.31 -11.73
CA ALA A 184 -15.37 -1.24 -13.18
C ALA A 184 -13.96 -1.39 -13.76
N ILE A 185 -13.73 -2.47 -14.52
CA ILE A 185 -12.43 -2.75 -15.13
C ILE A 185 -12.24 -1.86 -16.36
N LYS A 186 -11.22 -1.01 -16.32
CA LYS A 186 -10.81 -0.11 -17.39
C LYS A 186 -9.43 -0.50 -17.91
N LYS A 187 -9.23 -0.39 -19.23
CA LYS A 187 -7.90 -0.54 -19.84
C LYS A 187 -6.96 0.55 -19.30
N GLY A 188 -5.74 0.17 -18.96
CA GLY A 188 -4.71 1.11 -18.47
C GLY A 188 -4.74 1.38 -16.99
N MET A 189 -5.63 0.71 -16.21
CA MET A 189 -5.60 0.83 -14.75
C MET A 189 -4.33 0.18 -14.19
N ILE A 190 -3.85 0.73 -13.07
CA ILE A 190 -2.66 0.22 -12.38
C ILE A 190 -3.12 -0.67 -11.25
N LEU A 191 -2.56 -1.88 -11.17
CA LEU A 191 -2.88 -2.89 -10.17
C LEU A 191 -1.59 -3.47 -9.58
N ASP A 192 -1.61 -3.80 -8.29
CA ASP A 192 -0.56 -4.59 -7.66
C ASP A 192 -0.45 -5.96 -8.33
N TYR A 193 0.75 -6.51 -8.39
CA TYR A 193 1.05 -7.80 -9.01
C TYR A 193 0.23 -8.96 -8.43
N ASP A 194 -0.09 -8.90 -7.13
CA ASP A 194 -0.83 -9.89 -6.36
C ASP A 194 -2.33 -9.55 -6.18
N ARG A 195 -2.86 -8.65 -7.02
CA ARG A 195 -4.29 -8.35 -7.01
C ARG A 195 -5.10 -9.57 -7.46
N LYS A 196 -6.04 -10.03 -6.66
CA LYS A 196 -6.87 -11.18 -6.97
C LYS A 196 -7.76 -10.92 -8.19
N ILE A 197 -7.57 -11.73 -9.24
CA ILE A 197 -8.32 -11.68 -10.49
C ILE A 197 -9.07 -13.01 -10.63
N THR A 198 -10.40 -12.97 -10.73
CA THR A 198 -11.22 -14.17 -10.93
C THR A 198 -11.85 -14.14 -12.31
N ILE A 199 -11.57 -15.15 -13.13
CA ILE A 199 -12.07 -15.32 -14.50
C ILE A 199 -13.15 -16.39 -14.49
N GLN A 200 -14.38 -15.99 -14.77
CA GLN A 200 -15.54 -16.88 -14.91
C GLN A 200 -15.71 -17.26 -16.38
N TYR A 201 -15.82 -18.54 -16.69
CA TYR A 201 -15.92 -19.03 -18.05
C TYR A 201 -16.95 -20.12 -18.21
N HIS A 202 -17.50 -20.28 -19.44
CA HIS A 202 -18.47 -21.30 -19.78
C HIS A 202 -17.84 -22.68 -19.88
N SER A 203 -18.47 -23.68 -19.24
CA SER A 203 -18.06 -25.09 -19.31
C SER A 203 -19.25 -26.02 -19.33
N PHE A 204 -19.07 -27.23 -19.84
CA PHE A 204 -20.07 -28.29 -19.71
C PHE A 204 -20.24 -28.74 -18.26
N LYS A 205 -21.43 -29.32 -17.97
CA LYS A 205 -21.77 -29.90 -16.66
C LYS A 205 -20.96 -31.15 -16.36
#